data_97a9ca6740776a13f02d1b6e1b0ec972
#
_entry.id   97a9ca6740776a13f02d1b6e1b0ec972
#
_cell.length_a   1.000
_cell.length_b   1.000
_cell.length_c   1.000
_cell.angle_alpha   90.00
_cell.angle_beta   90.00
_cell.angle_gamma   90.00
#
_symmetry.space_group_name_H-M   'P 1'
#
loop_
_entity.id
_entity.type
_entity.pdbx_description
1 polymer ?
#
loop_
_entity_poly.entity_id
_entity_poly.type
_entity_poly.pdbx_seq_one_letter_code
_entity_poly.pdbx_strand_id
1 'polypeptide(L)'
;MLKDKKILITSGRTKENIDPIRYLSNNSSGKMGYCLAQAAIDLGGEVTLISGPTNLEIPKGLKNFISVESALEMYERVNEFFEDTDIFIACAAVADYRPKEYKKEKIKKSDSDLIIELVRNPDILFEMGKKKDNQLLVGFAAETNDIKENALKKLEKKNLDIIVANNASTMGTDSNTVEIIKKDKSSVEIKQKNKMELAYDIFSEVISVLKKGKNE
;
A
#
# COMPACT_ATOMS: atom_id res chain seq x y z
N MET A 1 14.32 -15.73 8.20
CA MET A 1 13.41 -16.04 7.08
C MET A 1 13.50 -14.95 6.00
N LEU A 2 13.56 -13.67 6.39
CA LEU A 2 13.77 -12.53 5.49
C LEU A 2 15.14 -11.87 5.67
N LYS A 3 16.10 -12.59 6.26
CA LYS A 3 17.46 -12.11 6.48
C LYS A 3 18.07 -11.64 5.15
N ASP A 4 18.72 -10.50 5.17
CA ASP A 4 19.35 -9.83 4.03
C ASP A 4 18.37 -9.41 2.90
N LYS A 5 17.06 -9.40 3.17
CA LYS A 5 16.05 -8.93 2.22
C LYS A 5 15.70 -7.46 2.49
N LYS A 6 15.77 -6.64 1.47
CA LYS A 6 15.36 -5.24 1.46
C LYS A 6 13.87 -5.14 1.13
N ILE A 7 13.10 -4.60 2.05
CA ILE A 7 11.63 -4.57 1.96
C ILE A 7 11.17 -3.12 1.99
N LEU A 8 10.52 -2.71 0.92
CA LEU A 8 9.89 -1.40 0.79
C LEU A 8 8.39 -1.52 1.04
N ILE A 9 7.86 -0.74 1.95
CA ILE A 9 6.43 -0.77 2.32
C ILE A 9 5.86 0.63 2.21
N THR A 10 4.74 0.81 1.51
CA THR A 10 3.94 2.03 1.62
C THR A 10 2.79 1.85 2.59
N SER A 11 2.51 2.86 3.40
CA SER A 11 1.46 2.83 4.41
C SER A 11 0.75 4.18 4.59
N GLY A 12 -0.28 4.20 5.43
CA GLY A 12 -1.05 5.41 5.70
C GLY A 12 -1.99 5.76 4.56
N ARG A 13 -2.40 7.01 4.57
CA ARG A 13 -3.25 7.61 3.52
C ARG A 13 -2.53 8.83 2.95
N THR A 14 -2.72 9.13 1.70
CA THR A 14 -2.26 10.41 1.16
C THR A 14 -3.28 11.52 1.41
N LYS A 15 -2.80 12.75 1.48
CA LYS A 15 -3.59 13.97 1.53
C LYS A 15 -3.31 14.80 0.30
N GLU A 16 -4.37 15.13 -0.40
CA GLU A 16 -4.30 15.97 -1.59
C GLU A 16 -4.87 17.33 -1.26
N ASN A 17 -3.98 18.27 -0.98
CA ASN A 17 -4.35 19.59 -0.45
C ASN A 17 -5.12 20.42 -1.48
N ILE A 18 -6.28 20.97 -1.08
CA ILE A 18 -7.11 21.90 -1.85
C ILE A 18 -6.64 23.34 -1.56
N ASP A 19 -6.50 23.65 -0.28
CA ASP A 19 -6.01 24.91 0.26
C ASP A 19 -5.27 24.64 1.59
N PRO A 20 -4.74 25.64 2.32
CA PRO A 20 -4.00 25.41 3.58
C PRO A 20 -4.78 24.68 4.67
N ILE A 21 -6.10 24.51 4.53
CA ILE A 21 -6.97 23.95 5.58
C ILE A 21 -7.67 22.68 5.12
N ARG A 22 -8.02 22.57 3.83
CA ARG A 22 -8.86 21.48 3.30
C ARG A 22 -8.06 20.59 2.37
N TYR A 23 -8.32 19.30 2.45
CA TYR A 23 -7.69 18.28 1.62
C TYR A 23 -8.70 17.15 1.28
N LEU A 24 -8.40 16.41 0.22
CA LEU A 24 -9.01 15.14 -0.10
C LEU A 24 -8.14 14.02 0.47
N SER A 25 -8.75 12.97 0.98
CA SER A 25 -8.03 11.80 1.52
C SER A 25 -8.94 10.58 1.59
N ASN A 26 -8.35 9.42 1.76
CA ASN A 26 -9.04 8.15 1.95
C ASN A 26 -9.25 7.81 3.44
N ASN A 27 -10.29 7.04 3.75
CA ASN A 27 -10.52 6.50 5.09
C ASN A 27 -9.55 5.33 5.35
N SER A 28 -8.35 5.63 5.83
CA SER A 28 -7.37 4.62 6.23
C SER A 28 -6.65 5.06 7.49
N SER A 29 -6.47 4.12 8.41
CA SER A 29 -5.67 4.34 9.63
C SER A 29 -4.18 4.07 9.42
N GLY A 30 -3.79 3.37 8.34
CA GLY A 30 -2.42 2.92 8.10
C GLY A 30 -2.01 1.68 8.91
N LYS A 31 -2.85 1.17 9.83
CA LYS A 31 -2.50 0.10 10.79
C LYS A 31 -1.96 -1.17 10.10
N MET A 32 -2.49 -1.54 8.92
CA MET A 32 -2.04 -2.75 8.22
C MET A 32 -0.59 -2.63 7.76
N GLY A 33 -0.22 -1.51 7.13
CA GLY A 33 1.16 -1.30 6.67
C GLY A 33 2.17 -1.23 7.81
N TYR A 34 1.79 -0.67 8.97
CA TYR A 34 2.63 -0.67 10.17
C TYR A 34 2.79 -2.08 10.77
N CYS A 35 1.73 -2.90 10.79
CA CYS A 35 1.82 -4.31 11.19
C CYS A 35 2.72 -5.11 10.22
N LEU A 36 2.63 -4.86 8.91
CA LEU A 36 3.51 -5.47 7.92
C LEU A 36 4.97 -5.06 8.15
N ALA A 37 5.23 -3.78 8.41
CA ALA A 37 6.59 -3.31 8.70
C ALA A 37 7.16 -4.00 9.93
N GLN A 38 6.40 -4.09 11.03
CA GLN A 38 6.84 -4.79 12.25
C GLN A 38 7.08 -6.29 12.00
N ALA A 39 6.15 -6.98 11.35
CA ALA A 39 6.31 -8.40 11.03
C ALA A 39 7.54 -8.66 10.14
N ALA A 40 7.82 -7.79 9.16
CA ALA A 40 9.02 -7.89 8.32
C ALA A 40 10.31 -7.75 9.13
N ILE A 41 10.35 -6.79 10.06
CA ILE A 41 11.48 -6.58 10.98
C ILE A 41 11.68 -7.83 11.86
N ASP A 42 10.62 -8.32 12.48
CA ASP A 42 10.66 -9.52 13.35
C ASP A 42 11.14 -10.77 12.61
N LEU A 43 10.88 -10.85 11.31
CA LEU A 43 11.34 -11.91 10.41
C LEU A 43 12.78 -11.69 9.89
N GLY A 44 13.43 -10.59 10.29
CA GLY A 44 14.83 -10.27 9.99
C GLY A 44 15.05 -9.49 8.70
N GLY A 45 14.01 -8.87 8.13
CA GLY A 45 14.11 -8.03 6.95
C GLY A 45 14.64 -6.63 7.23
N GLU A 46 15.31 -6.03 6.25
CA GLU A 46 15.72 -4.62 6.25
C GLU A 46 14.58 -3.78 5.67
N VAL A 47 13.85 -3.06 6.52
CA VAL A 47 12.58 -2.41 6.16
C VAL A 47 12.73 -0.91 5.98
N THR A 48 12.33 -0.41 4.82
CA THR A 48 12.04 1.00 4.53
C THR A 48 10.53 1.20 4.50
N LEU A 49 10.01 2.04 5.40
CA LEU A 49 8.58 2.38 5.48
C LEU A 49 8.35 3.81 4.99
N ILE A 50 7.61 3.95 3.87
CA ILE A 50 7.13 5.24 3.37
C ILE A 50 5.68 5.41 3.82
N SER A 51 5.41 6.39 4.67
CA SER A 51 4.08 6.57 5.27
C SER A 51 3.48 7.93 5.00
N GLY A 52 2.26 7.91 4.48
CA GLY A 52 1.36 9.07 4.58
C GLY A 52 0.95 9.31 6.05
N PRO A 53 0.24 10.41 6.35
CA PRO A 53 -0.11 10.79 7.72
C PRO A 53 -0.89 9.72 8.47
N THR A 54 -0.39 9.37 9.66
CA THR A 54 -1.04 8.50 10.64
C THR A 54 -0.79 9.03 12.06
N ASN A 55 -1.54 8.50 13.05
CA ASN A 55 -1.30 8.73 14.47
C ASN A 55 -0.68 7.50 15.15
N LEU A 56 -0.07 6.59 14.37
CA LEU A 56 0.52 5.36 14.87
C LEU A 56 1.96 5.57 15.32
N GLU A 57 2.38 4.83 16.34
CA GLU A 57 3.78 4.78 16.72
C GLU A 57 4.62 4.12 15.62
N ILE A 58 5.77 4.71 15.32
CA ILE A 58 6.69 4.20 14.30
C ILE A 58 7.28 2.86 14.77
N PRO A 59 7.23 1.79 13.97
CA PRO A 59 7.81 0.51 14.32
C PRO A 59 9.30 0.63 14.65
N LYS A 60 9.73 -0.03 15.73
CA LYS A 60 11.15 -0.02 16.14
C LYS A 60 11.95 -0.99 15.29
N GLY A 61 13.12 -0.57 14.84
CA GLY A 61 14.01 -1.41 14.03
C GLY A 61 13.90 -1.19 12.53
N LEU A 62 13.17 -0.17 12.08
CA LEU A 62 13.19 0.25 10.67
C LEU A 62 14.59 0.68 10.24
N LYS A 63 14.99 0.34 9.03
CA LYS A 63 16.17 0.91 8.38
C LYS A 63 15.93 2.38 8.02
N ASN A 64 14.79 2.68 7.41
CA ASN A 64 14.37 4.03 7.07
C ASN A 64 12.89 4.20 7.38
N PHE A 65 12.54 5.39 7.90
CA PHE A 65 11.17 5.89 7.97
C PHE A 65 11.07 7.19 7.18
N ILE A 66 10.19 7.24 6.20
CA ILE A 66 10.01 8.38 5.32
C ILE A 66 8.56 8.83 5.40
N SER A 67 8.35 10.02 5.95
CA SER A 67 7.04 10.66 5.99
C SER A 67 6.80 11.41 4.70
N VAL A 68 5.62 11.21 4.11
CA VAL A 68 5.15 11.92 2.92
C VAL A 68 3.72 12.42 3.17
N GLU A 69 3.27 13.38 2.40
CA GLU A 69 1.91 13.88 2.52
C GLU A 69 1.06 13.49 1.32
N SER A 70 1.52 13.73 0.11
CA SER A 70 0.77 13.53 -1.13
C SER A 70 1.10 12.22 -1.86
N ALA A 71 0.24 11.86 -2.82
CA ALA A 71 0.48 10.73 -3.71
C ALA A 71 1.73 10.95 -4.59
N LEU A 72 1.99 12.18 -5.01
CA LEU A 72 3.19 12.51 -5.78
C LEU A 72 4.45 12.32 -4.97
N GLU A 73 4.50 12.83 -3.73
CA GLU A 73 5.65 12.61 -2.85
C GLU A 73 5.87 11.12 -2.57
N MET A 74 4.79 10.35 -2.32
CA MET A 74 4.90 8.91 -2.13
C MET A 74 5.46 8.22 -3.38
N TYR A 75 5.00 8.59 -4.57
CA TYR A 75 5.50 8.06 -5.83
C TYR A 75 6.99 8.34 -6.03
N GLU A 76 7.43 9.58 -5.77
CA GLU A 76 8.84 9.98 -5.87
C GLU A 76 9.73 9.16 -4.92
N ARG A 77 9.31 9.01 -3.65
CA ARG A 77 10.06 8.22 -2.67
C ARG A 77 10.07 6.73 -2.99
N VAL A 78 8.97 6.18 -3.47
CA VAL A 78 8.96 4.77 -3.93
C VAL A 78 9.95 4.58 -5.08
N ASN A 79 9.96 5.47 -6.07
CA ASN A 79 10.92 5.40 -7.18
C ASN A 79 12.39 5.43 -6.73
N GLU A 80 12.71 6.24 -5.71
CA GLU A 80 14.07 6.37 -5.17
C GLU A 80 14.60 5.05 -4.59
N PHE A 81 13.73 4.25 -3.93
CA PHE A 81 14.12 3.03 -3.24
C PHE A 81 13.85 1.75 -4.01
N PHE A 82 13.04 1.80 -5.08
CA PHE A 82 12.50 0.61 -5.73
C PHE A 82 13.56 -0.28 -6.38
N GLU A 83 14.54 0.30 -7.05
CA GLU A 83 15.58 -0.47 -7.77
C GLU A 83 16.42 -1.34 -6.81
N ASP A 84 16.65 -0.85 -5.58
CA ASP A 84 17.43 -1.54 -4.55
C ASP A 84 16.56 -2.38 -3.59
N THR A 85 15.34 -2.73 -4.00
CA THR A 85 14.34 -3.44 -3.19
C THR A 85 14.19 -4.88 -3.68
N ASP A 86 14.12 -5.85 -2.75
CA ASP A 86 13.76 -7.25 -3.07
C ASP A 86 12.24 -7.44 -3.06
N ILE A 87 11.54 -6.80 -2.11
CA ILE A 87 10.09 -6.98 -1.89
C ILE A 87 9.44 -5.61 -1.77
N PHE A 88 8.50 -5.30 -2.63
CA PHE A 88 7.68 -4.10 -2.53
C PHE A 88 6.25 -4.43 -2.14
N ILE A 89 5.77 -3.84 -1.04
CA ILE A 89 4.40 -4.02 -0.52
C ILE A 89 3.66 -2.67 -0.59
N ALA A 90 2.75 -2.55 -1.54
CA ALA A 90 1.92 -1.37 -1.71
C ALA A 90 0.64 -1.48 -0.86
N CYS A 91 0.69 -0.98 0.38
CA CYS A 91 -0.41 -1.04 1.36
C CYS A 91 -1.02 0.33 1.70
N ALA A 92 -0.45 1.43 1.18
CA ALA A 92 -1.00 2.77 1.38
C ALA A 92 -2.35 2.95 0.69
N ALA A 93 -3.23 3.73 1.30
CA ALA A 93 -4.47 4.22 0.69
C ALA A 93 -4.17 5.52 -0.08
N VAL A 94 -3.62 5.37 -1.27
CA VAL A 94 -3.27 6.47 -2.16
C VAL A 94 -4.53 7.01 -2.83
N ALA A 95 -4.71 8.34 -2.85
CA ALA A 95 -5.81 8.97 -3.57
C ALA A 95 -5.58 8.88 -5.09
N ASP A 96 -6.60 8.42 -5.84
CA ASP A 96 -6.53 8.31 -7.31
C ASP A 96 -6.49 9.67 -8.00
N TYR A 97 -7.01 10.70 -7.31
CA TYR A 97 -7.14 12.06 -7.83
C TYR A 97 -6.62 13.08 -6.83
N ARG A 98 -6.08 14.20 -7.37
CA ARG A 98 -5.70 15.39 -6.61
C ARG A 98 -6.32 16.64 -7.21
N PRO A 99 -6.48 17.74 -6.46
CA PRO A 99 -6.83 19.03 -7.04
C PRO A 99 -5.83 19.43 -8.13
N LYS A 100 -6.34 19.90 -9.27
CA LYS A 100 -5.52 20.39 -10.38
C LYS A 100 -4.66 21.59 -9.95
N GLU A 101 -5.23 22.43 -9.09
CA GLU A 101 -4.58 23.61 -8.54
C GLU A 101 -4.68 23.62 -7.01
N TYR A 102 -3.56 23.83 -6.36
CA TYR A 102 -3.51 24.17 -4.94
C TYR A 102 -3.75 25.67 -4.75
N LYS A 103 -4.71 26.06 -3.92
CA LYS A 103 -4.95 27.46 -3.57
C LYS A 103 -4.11 27.85 -2.37
N LYS A 104 -3.19 28.81 -2.56
CA LYS A 104 -2.27 29.29 -1.49
C LYS A 104 -2.99 29.94 -0.32
N GLU A 105 -4.21 30.43 -0.53
CA GLU A 105 -5.07 31.04 0.49
C GLU A 105 -6.32 30.20 0.72
N LYS A 106 -6.83 30.25 1.96
CA LYS A 106 -8.12 29.63 2.28
C LYS A 106 -9.20 30.13 1.34
N ILE A 107 -9.88 29.22 0.63
CA ILE A 107 -11.02 29.57 -0.20
C ILE A 107 -12.14 30.13 0.70
N LYS A 108 -12.52 31.37 0.45
CA LYS A 108 -13.59 32.05 1.19
C LYS A 108 -14.95 31.49 0.79
N LYS A 109 -15.88 31.47 1.74
CA LYS A 109 -17.28 31.12 1.46
C LYS A 109 -17.88 32.17 0.51
N SER A 110 -18.62 31.69 -0.50
CA SER A 110 -19.44 32.50 -1.40
C SER A 110 -20.89 31.97 -1.39
N ASP A 111 -21.79 32.70 -2.02
CA ASP A 111 -23.19 32.27 -2.17
C ASP A 111 -23.38 31.23 -3.27
N SER A 112 -22.32 30.90 -4.03
CA SER A 112 -22.31 29.88 -5.07
C SER A 112 -21.63 28.58 -4.60
N ASP A 113 -21.90 27.47 -5.29
CA ASP A 113 -21.23 26.19 -5.08
C ASP A 113 -19.73 26.28 -5.37
N LEU A 114 -18.93 25.52 -4.62
CA LEU A 114 -17.51 25.37 -4.87
C LEU A 114 -17.26 24.17 -5.77
N ILE A 115 -16.75 24.42 -6.97
CA ILE A 115 -16.32 23.38 -7.91
C ILE A 115 -14.80 23.23 -7.83
N ILE A 116 -14.33 21.99 -7.66
CA ILE A 116 -12.91 21.64 -7.62
C ILE A 116 -12.61 20.73 -8.79
N GLU A 117 -11.75 21.17 -9.71
CA GLU A 117 -11.26 20.34 -10.80
C GLU A 117 -10.20 19.38 -10.26
N LEU A 118 -10.36 18.08 -10.57
CA LEU A 118 -9.45 17.04 -10.16
C LEU A 118 -8.67 16.49 -11.35
N VAL A 119 -7.40 16.14 -11.12
CA VAL A 119 -6.52 15.44 -12.06
C VAL A 119 -6.04 14.13 -11.45
N ARG A 120 -5.69 13.16 -12.28
CA ARG A 120 -5.22 11.84 -11.83
C ARG A 120 -3.86 11.91 -11.15
N ASN A 121 -3.72 11.15 -10.08
CA ASN A 121 -2.44 10.78 -9.50
C ASN A 121 -1.79 9.61 -10.26
N PRO A 122 -0.46 9.45 -10.20
CA PRO A 122 0.20 8.24 -10.70
C PRO A 122 -0.28 7.01 -9.92
N ASP A 123 -0.53 5.91 -10.64
CA ASP A 123 -0.77 4.61 -10.03
C ASP A 123 0.59 3.99 -9.66
N ILE A 124 1.02 4.21 -8.41
CA ILE A 124 2.36 3.82 -7.93
C ILE A 124 2.64 2.34 -8.20
N LEU A 125 1.70 1.48 -7.84
CA LEU A 125 1.89 0.03 -7.99
C LEU A 125 1.96 -0.41 -9.46
N PHE A 126 1.18 0.21 -10.33
CA PHE A 126 1.22 -0.05 -11.76
C PHE A 126 2.54 0.41 -12.39
N GLU A 127 3.05 1.59 -12.02
CA GLU A 127 4.33 2.07 -12.51
C GLU A 127 5.50 1.22 -12.02
N MET A 128 5.46 0.75 -10.77
CA MET A 128 6.47 -0.20 -10.26
C MET A 128 6.36 -1.57 -10.94
N GLY A 129 5.16 -2.03 -11.26
CA GLY A 129 4.96 -3.26 -12.03
C GLY A 129 5.57 -3.22 -13.43
N LYS A 130 5.61 -2.04 -14.07
CA LYS A 130 6.32 -1.84 -15.37
C LYS A 130 7.83 -1.85 -15.22
N LYS A 131 8.35 -1.29 -14.11
CA LYS A 131 9.77 -1.21 -13.82
C LYS A 131 10.35 -2.49 -13.19
N LYS A 132 9.48 -3.40 -12.79
CA LYS A 132 9.83 -4.64 -12.11
C LYS A 132 10.80 -5.48 -12.94
N ASP A 133 11.91 -5.85 -12.33
CA ASP A 133 12.86 -6.86 -12.80
C ASP A 133 12.78 -8.10 -11.90
N ASN A 134 13.51 -8.13 -10.80
CA ASN A 134 13.56 -9.26 -9.86
C ASN A 134 12.76 -9.05 -8.57
N GLN A 135 12.13 -7.89 -8.40
CA GLN A 135 11.37 -7.56 -7.21
C GLN A 135 10.09 -8.40 -7.09
N LEU A 136 9.76 -8.84 -5.87
CA LEU A 136 8.45 -9.41 -5.57
C LEU A 136 7.49 -8.29 -5.20
N LEU A 137 6.39 -8.18 -5.96
CA LEU A 137 5.37 -7.14 -5.77
C LEU A 137 4.12 -7.69 -5.09
N VAL A 138 3.75 -7.05 -3.98
CA VAL A 138 2.52 -7.33 -3.24
C VAL A 138 1.61 -6.12 -3.28
N GLY A 139 0.38 -6.31 -3.80
CA GLY A 139 -0.65 -5.28 -3.82
C GLY A 139 -1.78 -5.58 -2.84
N PHE A 140 -2.53 -4.54 -2.47
CA PHE A 140 -3.76 -4.65 -1.71
C PHE A 140 -4.95 -4.19 -2.56
N ALA A 141 -6.08 -4.88 -2.42
CA ALA A 141 -7.34 -4.53 -3.05
C ALA A 141 -8.46 -4.55 -2.01
N ALA A 142 -9.12 -3.41 -1.83
CA ALA A 142 -10.36 -3.30 -1.07
C ALA A 142 -11.50 -3.16 -2.08
N GLU A 143 -12.33 -4.19 -2.21
CA GLU A 143 -13.41 -4.26 -3.19
C GLU A 143 -14.76 -4.39 -2.47
N THR A 144 -15.81 -3.87 -3.10
CA THR A 144 -17.18 -4.01 -2.57
C THR A 144 -17.92 -5.19 -3.20
N ASN A 145 -17.61 -5.51 -4.46
CA ASN A 145 -18.23 -6.58 -5.24
C ASN A 145 -17.15 -7.33 -6.03
N ASP A 146 -17.43 -8.59 -6.39
CA ASP A 146 -16.59 -9.43 -7.26
C ASP A 146 -15.10 -9.41 -6.88
N ILE A 147 -14.85 -9.53 -5.56
CA ILE A 147 -13.54 -9.33 -4.93
C ILE A 147 -12.45 -10.12 -5.65
N LYS A 148 -12.70 -11.41 -5.89
CA LYS A 148 -11.72 -12.31 -6.52
C LYS A 148 -11.44 -11.95 -7.98
N GLU A 149 -12.48 -11.68 -8.77
CA GLU A 149 -12.33 -11.33 -10.19
C GLU A 149 -11.58 -10.00 -10.35
N ASN A 150 -11.95 -8.99 -9.57
CA ASN A 150 -11.29 -7.69 -9.59
C ASN A 150 -9.83 -7.78 -9.10
N ALA A 151 -9.55 -8.61 -8.10
CA ALA A 151 -8.20 -8.86 -7.61
C ALA A 151 -7.34 -9.53 -8.70
N LEU A 152 -7.84 -10.55 -9.39
CA LEU A 152 -7.14 -11.22 -10.49
C LEU A 152 -6.82 -10.25 -11.64
N LYS A 153 -7.78 -9.41 -12.05
CA LYS A 153 -7.55 -8.36 -13.06
C LYS A 153 -6.45 -7.38 -12.65
N LYS A 154 -6.43 -6.97 -11.37
CA LYS A 154 -5.39 -6.08 -10.83
C LYS A 154 -4.03 -6.77 -10.79
N LEU A 155 -3.98 -8.04 -10.37
CA LEU A 155 -2.78 -8.85 -10.30
C LEU A 155 -2.10 -8.93 -11.68
N GLU A 156 -2.85 -9.27 -12.71
CA GLU A 156 -2.34 -9.35 -14.09
C GLU A 156 -1.96 -7.95 -14.64
N LYS A 157 -2.87 -6.97 -14.53
CA LYS A 157 -2.66 -5.62 -15.08
C LYS A 157 -1.44 -4.91 -14.49
N LYS A 158 -1.17 -5.11 -13.20
CA LYS A 158 -0.09 -4.45 -12.46
C LYS A 158 1.15 -5.33 -12.29
N ASN A 159 1.23 -6.48 -12.95
CA ASN A 159 2.35 -7.43 -12.89
C ASN A 159 2.75 -7.81 -11.46
N LEU A 160 1.75 -8.11 -10.61
CA LEU A 160 1.98 -8.48 -9.21
C LEU A 160 2.31 -9.96 -9.07
N ASP A 161 3.02 -10.31 -8.00
CA ASP A 161 3.24 -11.71 -7.61
C ASP A 161 2.18 -12.18 -6.60
N ILE A 162 1.70 -11.24 -5.77
CA ILE A 162 0.69 -11.49 -4.75
C ILE A 162 -0.27 -10.29 -4.71
N ILE A 163 -1.57 -10.57 -4.57
CA ILE A 163 -2.57 -9.59 -4.20
C ILE A 163 -3.33 -10.04 -2.97
N VAL A 164 -3.47 -9.15 -2.00
CA VAL A 164 -4.26 -9.35 -0.78
C VAL A 164 -5.58 -8.63 -0.96
N ALA A 165 -6.65 -9.37 -1.13
CA ALA A 165 -7.98 -8.85 -1.39
C ALA A 165 -8.86 -8.94 -0.14
N ASN A 166 -9.52 -7.85 0.23
CA ASN A 166 -10.48 -7.79 1.34
C ASN A 166 -11.76 -7.09 0.91
N ASN A 167 -12.82 -7.31 1.68
CA ASN A 167 -14.05 -6.54 1.51
C ASN A 167 -13.83 -5.12 2.04
N ALA A 168 -14.19 -4.11 1.25
CA ALA A 168 -14.06 -2.70 1.64
C ALA A 168 -14.87 -2.35 2.91
N SER A 169 -15.96 -3.08 3.22
CA SER A 169 -16.74 -2.90 4.44
C SER A 169 -15.95 -3.21 5.73
N THR A 170 -14.82 -3.93 5.64
CA THR A 170 -13.95 -4.24 6.78
C THR A 170 -12.83 -3.22 6.97
N MET A 171 -12.79 -2.14 6.17
CA MET A 171 -11.84 -1.05 6.37
C MET A 171 -12.07 -0.38 7.73
N GLY A 172 -10.99 -0.24 8.49
CA GLY A 172 -11.06 0.38 9.83
C GLY A 172 -11.35 -0.58 10.98
N THR A 173 -11.77 -1.82 10.72
CA THR A 173 -11.96 -2.84 11.77
C THR A 173 -10.65 -3.42 12.27
N ASP A 174 -10.64 -3.97 13.48
CA ASP A 174 -9.44 -4.59 14.07
C ASP A 174 -9.16 -6.01 13.57
N SER A 175 -10.18 -6.72 13.07
CA SER A 175 -10.05 -8.05 12.47
C SER A 175 -10.50 -8.03 11.01
N ASN A 176 -9.79 -8.74 10.15
CA ASN A 176 -10.09 -8.83 8.72
C ASN A 176 -10.14 -10.29 8.26
N THR A 177 -11.01 -10.53 7.26
CA THR A 177 -10.96 -11.71 6.41
C THR A 177 -10.40 -11.26 5.06
N VAL A 178 -9.38 -11.96 4.57
CA VAL A 178 -8.74 -11.63 3.29
C VAL A 178 -8.57 -12.90 2.45
N GLU A 179 -8.53 -12.74 1.14
CA GLU A 179 -8.06 -13.75 0.21
C GLU A 179 -6.70 -13.33 -0.34
N ILE A 180 -5.68 -14.15 -0.16
CA ILE A 180 -4.34 -13.93 -0.73
C ILE A 180 -4.26 -14.73 -2.02
N ILE A 181 -4.10 -14.06 -3.15
CA ILE A 181 -4.06 -14.66 -4.48
C ILE A 181 -2.65 -14.44 -5.04
N LYS A 182 -2.03 -15.52 -5.55
CA LYS A 182 -0.69 -15.50 -6.14
C LYS A 182 -0.75 -15.46 -7.66
N LYS A 183 0.37 -15.17 -8.28
CA LYS A 183 0.53 -15.10 -9.75
C LYS A 183 0.16 -16.42 -10.46
N ASP A 184 0.39 -17.56 -9.83
CA ASP A 184 -0.01 -18.90 -10.31
C ASP A 184 -1.52 -19.18 -10.14
N LYS A 185 -2.30 -18.18 -9.71
CA LYS A 185 -3.75 -18.22 -9.45
C LYS A 185 -4.14 -19.09 -8.25
N SER A 186 -3.19 -19.65 -7.51
CA SER A 186 -3.46 -20.28 -6.23
C SER A 186 -3.90 -19.23 -5.21
N SER A 187 -4.84 -19.58 -4.33
CA SER A 187 -5.32 -18.66 -3.31
C SER A 187 -5.48 -19.32 -1.94
N VAL A 188 -5.37 -18.51 -0.89
CA VAL A 188 -5.58 -18.88 0.50
C VAL A 188 -6.50 -17.86 1.15
N GLU A 189 -7.60 -18.33 1.74
CA GLU A 189 -8.50 -17.48 2.53
C GLU A 189 -8.04 -17.50 4.00
N ILE A 190 -7.87 -16.31 4.59
CA ILE A 190 -7.53 -16.12 6.00
C ILE A 190 -8.70 -15.41 6.68
N LYS A 191 -9.29 -16.07 7.66
CA LYS A 191 -10.52 -15.63 8.32
C LYS A 191 -10.25 -15.01 9.68
N GLN A 192 -10.87 -13.84 9.92
CA GLN A 192 -11.04 -13.20 11.23
C GLN A 192 -9.77 -13.11 12.10
N LYS A 193 -8.66 -12.69 11.51
CA LYS A 193 -7.42 -12.42 12.24
C LYS A 193 -7.25 -10.93 12.53
N ASN A 194 -6.57 -10.61 13.62
CA ASN A 194 -6.10 -9.24 13.85
C ASN A 194 -5.02 -8.89 12.82
N LYS A 195 -4.74 -7.58 12.66
CA LYS A 195 -3.84 -7.11 11.60
C LYS A 195 -2.39 -7.57 11.77
N MET A 196 -1.95 -7.83 12.99
CA MET A 196 -0.60 -8.32 13.24
C MET A 196 -0.45 -9.79 12.85
N GLU A 197 -1.38 -10.65 13.26
CA GLU A 197 -1.43 -12.05 12.82
C GLU A 197 -1.53 -12.17 11.31
N LEU A 198 -2.41 -11.35 10.70
CA LEU A 198 -2.56 -11.28 9.25
C LEU A 198 -1.25 -10.88 8.54
N ALA A 199 -0.47 -9.97 9.12
CA ALA A 199 0.81 -9.56 8.56
C ALA A 199 1.79 -10.75 8.50
N TYR A 200 1.85 -11.59 9.54
CA TYR A 200 2.68 -12.81 9.52
C TYR A 200 2.19 -13.82 8.49
N ASP A 201 0.87 -14.02 8.34
CA ASP A 201 0.32 -14.91 7.32
C ASP A 201 0.67 -14.43 5.90
N ILE A 202 0.55 -13.12 5.64
CA ILE A 202 0.96 -12.53 4.36
C ILE A 202 2.44 -12.79 4.11
N PHE A 203 3.32 -12.60 5.11
CA PHE A 203 4.74 -12.92 4.94
C PHE A 203 5.02 -14.40 4.79
N SER A 204 4.22 -15.30 5.36
CA SER A 204 4.32 -16.73 5.09
C SER A 204 4.13 -17.04 3.60
N GLU A 205 3.15 -16.39 2.96
CA GLU A 205 2.89 -16.54 1.53
C GLU A 205 3.98 -15.87 0.66
N VAL A 206 4.47 -14.70 1.06
CA VAL A 206 5.61 -14.02 0.41
C VAL A 206 6.85 -14.93 0.43
N ILE A 207 7.19 -15.50 1.58
CA ILE A 207 8.33 -16.42 1.74
C ILE A 207 8.15 -17.69 0.90
N SER A 208 6.93 -18.20 0.80
CA SER A 208 6.59 -19.34 -0.05
C SER A 208 6.91 -19.07 -1.54
N VAL A 209 6.55 -17.88 -2.04
CA VAL A 209 6.85 -17.45 -3.42
C VAL A 209 8.36 -17.28 -3.64
N LEU A 210 9.07 -16.63 -2.70
CA LEU A 210 10.53 -16.45 -2.78
C LEU A 210 11.31 -17.78 -2.82
N LYS A 211 10.80 -18.84 -2.17
CA LYS A 211 11.44 -20.17 -2.20
C LYS A 211 11.23 -20.89 -3.52
N LYS A 212 10.07 -20.73 -4.15
CA LYS A 212 9.79 -21.35 -5.47
C LYS A 212 10.70 -20.76 -6.55
N GLY A 213 10.85 -19.45 -6.62
CA GLY A 213 11.71 -18.78 -7.59
C GLY A 213 13.23 -19.00 -7.44
N LYS A 214 13.68 -19.67 -6.36
CA LYS A 214 15.09 -20.08 -6.21
C LYS A 214 15.36 -21.51 -6.71
N ASN A 215 14.31 -22.29 -6.98
CA ASN A 215 14.40 -23.69 -7.40
C ASN A 215 14.13 -23.86 -8.91
N GLU A 216 13.84 -22.77 -9.61
CA GLU A 216 13.76 -22.67 -11.07
C GLU A 216 15.02 -22.01 -11.63
#